data_b0cabe06f3c0a7ad4f4bd48efcee4d31
#
_entry.id   b0cabe06f3c0a7ad4f4bd48efcee4d31
#
_cell.length_a   1.000
_cell.length_b   1.000
_cell.length_c   1.000
_cell.angle_alpha   90.00
_cell.angle_beta   90.00
_cell.angle_gamma   90.00
#
_symmetry.space_group_name_H-M   'P 1'
#
loop_
_entity.id
_entity.type
_entity.pdbx_description
1 polymer ?
#
loop_
_entity_poly.entity_id
_entity_poly.type
_entity_poly.pdbx_seq_one_letter_code
_entity_poly.pdbx_strand_id
1 'polypeptide(L)'
;MALQFEHTFVVKAPAGRVWGYLTDPYRVAPALPGAAITEKIDERTYTGTITVKVGPVSARYKGKVRFETLDRAAGTAEIAASGQDVSGRGGADMRMKSRIVERPGGESEVSVVSEVNVTGIMAQFGRGLMQDVSNQMFERFTEAVRVELEKPAVAETPAASTAPATAVPAPAAAAAPPIEVSSFVVRRPAFWILVLVVLGILYWLWIR
;
A
#
# COMPACT_ATOMS: atom_id res chain seq x y z
N MET A 1 24.58 8.67 0.07
CA MET A 1 24.59 8.95 -1.39
C MET A 1 23.25 9.57 -1.72
N ALA A 2 23.25 10.78 -2.27
CA ALA A 2 22.04 11.49 -2.70
C ALA A 2 21.75 11.19 -4.18
N LEU A 3 20.49 10.89 -4.48
CA LEU A 3 19.97 10.53 -5.80
C LEU A 3 18.69 11.34 -6.05
N GLN A 4 18.48 11.75 -7.29
CA GLN A 4 17.23 12.35 -7.73
C GLN A 4 16.64 11.51 -8.85
N PHE A 5 15.33 11.26 -8.78
CA PHE A 5 14.57 10.51 -9.78
C PHE A 5 13.37 11.35 -10.21
N GLU A 6 13.12 11.36 -11.50
CA GLU A 6 11.97 12.03 -12.10
C GLU A 6 11.21 11.04 -12.96
N HIS A 7 9.92 10.94 -12.72
CA HIS A 7 9.05 10.02 -13.43
C HIS A 7 7.73 10.70 -13.78
N THR A 8 7.17 10.32 -14.91
CA THR A 8 5.86 10.79 -15.35
C THR A 8 5.09 9.63 -15.99
N PHE A 9 3.80 9.53 -15.72
CA PHE A 9 2.92 8.57 -16.36
C PHE A 9 1.53 9.15 -16.59
N VAL A 10 0.82 8.56 -17.54
CA VAL A 10 -0.58 8.88 -17.84
C VAL A 10 -1.46 7.69 -17.49
N VAL A 11 -2.62 7.98 -16.91
CA VAL A 11 -3.64 6.99 -16.55
C VAL A 11 -5.00 7.45 -17.06
N LYS A 12 -5.80 6.52 -17.61
CA LYS A 12 -7.15 6.79 -18.12
C LYS A 12 -8.17 6.83 -16.97
N ALA A 13 -8.03 7.83 -16.13
CA ALA A 13 -8.92 8.08 -15.02
C ALA A 13 -8.96 9.58 -14.70
N PRO A 14 -10.11 10.12 -14.20
CA PRO A 14 -10.23 11.52 -13.81
C PRO A 14 -9.30 11.86 -12.64
N ALA A 15 -8.79 13.09 -12.59
CA ALA A 15 -7.82 13.54 -11.58
C ALA A 15 -8.29 13.32 -10.13
N GLY A 16 -9.59 13.49 -9.85
CA GLY A 16 -10.15 13.23 -8.53
C GLY A 16 -10.06 11.76 -8.09
N ARG A 17 -10.19 10.82 -9.02
CA ARG A 17 -10.05 9.38 -8.76
C ARG A 17 -8.58 9.00 -8.54
N VAL A 18 -7.69 9.55 -9.36
CA VAL A 18 -6.23 9.39 -9.23
C VAL A 18 -5.76 9.94 -7.89
N TRP A 19 -6.20 11.14 -7.52
CA TRP A 19 -5.92 11.74 -6.23
C TRP A 19 -6.33 10.86 -5.06
N GLY A 20 -7.59 10.41 -5.04
CA GLY A 20 -8.10 9.54 -3.97
C GLY A 20 -7.36 8.21 -3.84
N TYR A 21 -6.79 7.69 -4.94
CA TYR A 21 -5.97 6.49 -4.91
C TYR A 21 -4.55 6.78 -4.38
N LEU A 22 -3.87 7.79 -4.94
CA LEU A 22 -2.46 8.09 -4.64
C LEU A 22 -2.26 8.70 -3.24
N THR A 23 -3.30 9.26 -2.65
CA THR A 23 -3.25 9.79 -1.27
C THR A 23 -3.71 8.80 -0.21
N ASP A 24 -4.03 7.56 -0.59
CA ASP A 24 -4.36 6.47 0.33
C ASP A 24 -3.19 5.46 0.42
N PRO A 25 -2.39 5.48 1.51
CA PRO A 25 -1.25 4.59 1.66
C PRO A 25 -1.59 3.10 1.65
N TYR A 26 -2.80 2.73 2.10
CA TYR A 26 -3.22 1.33 2.10
C TYR A 26 -3.53 0.81 0.69
N ARG A 27 -3.92 1.69 -0.22
CA ARG A 27 -4.14 1.37 -1.64
C ARG A 27 -2.85 1.43 -2.44
N VAL A 28 -1.94 2.36 -2.11
CA VAL A 28 -0.66 2.57 -2.80
C VAL A 28 0.36 1.50 -2.44
N ALA A 29 0.44 1.08 -1.18
CA ALA A 29 1.46 0.12 -0.74
C ALA A 29 1.43 -1.21 -1.51
N PRO A 30 0.28 -1.86 -1.79
CA PRO A 30 0.24 -3.08 -2.59
C PRO A 30 0.70 -2.89 -4.05
N ALA A 31 0.59 -1.67 -4.59
CA ALA A 31 1.07 -1.35 -5.94
C ALA A 31 2.60 -1.19 -6.00
N LEU A 32 3.26 -0.92 -4.86
CA LEU A 32 4.71 -0.82 -4.76
C LEU A 32 5.32 -2.18 -4.44
N PRO A 33 6.18 -2.75 -5.31
CA PRO A 33 6.77 -4.06 -5.09
C PRO A 33 7.51 -4.16 -3.75
N GLY A 34 7.08 -5.09 -2.90
CA GLY A 34 7.71 -5.36 -1.61
C GLY A 34 7.36 -4.39 -0.49
N ALA A 35 6.43 -3.45 -0.71
CA ALA A 35 5.96 -2.50 0.30
C ALA A 35 4.73 -3.01 1.05
N ALA A 36 4.62 -2.64 2.33
CA ALA A 36 3.45 -2.87 3.15
C ALA A 36 3.32 -1.79 4.23
N ILE A 37 2.10 -1.31 4.46
CA ILE A 37 1.79 -0.48 5.64
C ILE A 37 1.54 -1.41 6.83
N THR A 38 2.13 -1.08 7.97
CA THR A 38 1.99 -1.85 9.22
C THR A 38 1.08 -1.17 10.22
N GLU A 39 1.09 0.16 10.28
CA GLU A 39 0.31 0.92 11.25
C GLU A 39 0.07 2.36 10.77
N LYS A 40 -1.07 2.92 11.14
CA LYS A 40 -1.37 4.35 11.01
C LYS A 40 -1.09 5.02 12.37
N ILE A 41 -0.13 5.94 12.44
CA ILE A 41 0.22 6.66 13.67
C ILE A 41 -0.72 7.84 13.89
N ASP A 42 -0.94 8.64 12.84
CA ASP A 42 -1.86 9.78 12.82
C ASP A 42 -2.47 9.94 11.43
N GLU A 43 -3.20 11.05 11.19
CA GLU A 43 -3.88 11.29 9.91
C GLU A 43 -2.95 11.37 8.70
N ARG A 44 -1.69 11.69 8.92
CA ARG A 44 -0.70 11.92 7.86
C ARG A 44 0.54 11.03 7.96
N THR A 45 0.68 10.27 9.06
CA THR A 45 1.89 9.48 9.35
C THR A 45 1.56 8.01 9.47
N TYR A 46 2.32 7.20 8.74
CA TYR A 46 2.18 5.74 8.68
C TYR A 46 3.53 5.08 8.91
N THR A 47 3.54 3.89 9.49
CA THR A 47 4.70 3.01 9.50
C THR A 47 4.51 1.91 8.46
N GLY A 48 5.64 1.42 7.97
CA GLY A 48 5.62 0.37 6.96
C GLY A 48 6.96 -0.31 6.80
N THR A 49 6.97 -1.27 5.91
CA THR A 49 8.18 -1.97 5.47
C THR A 49 8.25 -1.95 3.95
N ILE A 50 9.47 -1.96 3.43
CA ILE A 50 9.72 -2.18 2.00
C ILE A 50 10.94 -3.09 1.84
N THR A 51 10.86 -4.03 0.91
CA THR A 51 11.98 -4.90 0.53
C THR A 51 12.45 -4.53 -0.87
N VAL A 52 13.69 -4.11 -0.99
CA VAL A 52 14.32 -3.74 -2.26
C VAL A 52 15.40 -4.77 -2.59
N LYS A 53 15.38 -5.24 -3.83
CA LYS A 53 16.41 -6.16 -4.36
C LYS A 53 17.25 -5.44 -5.39
N VAL A 54 18.57 -5.45 -5.20
CA VAL A 54 19.56 -4.85 -6.10
C VAL A 54 20.60 -5.91 -6.43
N GLY A 55 20.51 -6.50 -7.61
CA GLY A 55 21.32 -7.66 -7.98
C GLY A 55 21.14 -8.81 -6.97
N PRO A 56 22.22 -9.36 -6.40
CA PRO A 56 22.15 -10.44 -5.41
C PRO A 56 21.79 -9.96 -4.01
N VAL A 57 21.76 -8.63 -3.76
CA VAL A 57 21.52 -8.07 -2.44
C VAL A 57 20.04 -7.76 -2.26
N SER A 58 19.50 -8.19 -1.12
CA SER A 58 18.16 -7.83 -0.66
C SER A 58 18.29 -7.03 0.63
N ALA A 59 17.64 -5.87 0.70
CA ALA A 59 17.55 -5.05 1.89
C ALA A 59 16.08 -4.84 2.26
N ARG A 60 15.75 -5.01 3.53
CA ARG A 60 14.42 -4.77 4.06
C ARG A 60 14.48 -3.58 5.01
N TYR A 61 13.74 -2.54 4.67
CA TYR A 61 13.62 -1.34 5.48
C TYR A 61 12.34 -1.36 6.28
N LYS A 62 12.41 -0.91 7.52
CA LYS A 62 11.26 -0.55 8.35
C LYS A 62 11.35 0.93 8.66
N GLY A 63 10.24 1.66 8.50
CA GLY A 63 10.30 3.10 8.64
C GLY A 63 8.94 3.78 8.70
N LYS A 64 8.96 5.09 8.46
CA LYS A 64 7.81 5.97 8.49
C LYS A 64 7.64 6.67 7.15
N VAL A 65 6.38 6.90 6.79
CA VAL A 65 5.97 7.74 5.66
C VAL A 65 5.04 8.82 6.20
N ARG A 66 5.26 10.06 5.82
CA ARG A 66 4.45 11.20 6.23
C ARG A 66 4.08 12.05 5.03
N PHE A 67 2.81 12.41 4.92
CA PHE A 67 2.35 13.47 4.03
C PHE A 67 2.65 14.83 4.69
N GLU A 68 3.59 15.58 4.12
CA GLU A 68 3.93 16.92 4.59
C GLU A 68 2.91 17.93 4.07
N THR A 69 2.58 17.84 2.79
CA THR A 69 1.58 18.69 2.13
C THR A 69 0.62 17.83 1.31
N LEU A 70 -0.67 18.17 1.39
CA LEU A 70 -1.73 17.64 0.54
C LEU A 70 -2.59 18.81 0.08
N ASP A 71 -2.44 19.23 -1.17
CA ASP A 71 -3.27 20.26 -1.80
C ASP A 71 -4.06 19.64 -2.95
N ARG A 72 -5.32 19.31 -2.65
CA ARG A 72 -6.21 18.69 -3.62
C ARG A 72 -6.59 19.65 -4.75
N ALA A 73 -6.69 20.95 -4.46
CA ALA A 73 -7.08 21.94 -5.45
C ALA A 73 -5.98 22.16 -6.48
N ALA A 74 -4.72 22.18 -6.03
CA ALA A 74 -3.56 22.27 -6.91
C ALA A 74 -3.14 20.91 -7.50
N GLY A 75 -3.71 19.81 -7.02
CA GLY A 75 -3.33 18.45 -7.40
C GLY A 75 -1.91 18.09 -6.96
N THR A 76 -1.38 18.68 -5.87
CA THR A 76 0.01 18.48 -5.44
C THR A 76 0.10 17.83 -4.07
N ALA A 77 1.04 16.91 -3.90
CA ALA A 77 1.36 16.31 -2.62
C ALA A 77 2.87 16.25 -2.39
N GLU A 78 3.28 16.46 -1.14
CA GLU A 78 4.66 16.28 -0.70
C GLU A 78 4.69 15.20 0.39
N ILE A 79 5.64 14.26 0.24
CA ILE A 79 5.80 13.12 1.11
C ILE A 79 7.25 13.03 1.57
N ALA A 80 7.45 12.84 2.88
CA ALA A 80 8.72 12.46 3.44
C ALA A 80 8.66 11.01 3.94
N ALA A 81 9.71 10.23 3.68
CA ALA A 81 9.84 8.89 4.20
C ALA A 81 11.25 8.67 4.75
N SER A 82 11.34 7.89 5.82
CA SER A 82 12.63 7.48 6.40
C SER A 82 12.55 6.02 6.83
N GLY A 83 13.62 5.27 6.64
CA GLY A 83 13.67 3.86 6.98
C GLY A 83 15.07 3.39 7.31
N GLN A 84 15.14 2.38 8.19
CA GLN A 84 16.38 1.70 8.56
C GLN A 84 16.31 0.24 8.09
N ASP A 85 17.43 -0.26 7.55
CA ASP A 85 17.57 -1.67 7.23
C ASP A 85 17.40 -2.51 8.50
N VAL A 86 16.54 -3.52 8.48
CA VAL A 86 16.25 -4.34 9.66
C VAL A 86 17.46 -5.14 10.15
N SER A 87 18.50 -5.29 9.32
CA SER A 87 19.77 -5.92 9.66
C SER A 87 20.85 -4.90 10.09
N GLY A 88 20.50 -3.63 10.26
CA GLY A 88 21.42 -2.57 10.67
C GLY A 88 22.46 -2.15 9.63
N ARG A 89 22.29 -2.52 8.35
CA ARG A 89 23.27 -2.31 7.28
C ARG A 89 23.15 -0.97 6.57
N GLY A 90 22.35 -0.04 7.11
CA GLY A 90 22.17 1.30 6.56
C GLY A 90 20.75 1.81 6.66
N GLY A 91 20.49 2.97 6.05
CA GLY A 91 19.19 3.61 6.03
C GLY A 91 18.90 4.28 4.70
N ALA A 92 17.67 4.74 4.56
CA ALA A 92 17.23 5.53 3.43
C ALA A 92 16.25 6.63 3.90
N ASP A 93 16.44 7.83 3.38
CA ASP A 93 15.55 8.97 3.53
C ASP A 93 15.09 9.41 2.15
N MET A 94 13.82 9.78 2.02
CA MET A 94 13.22 10.21 0.76
C MET A 94 12.35 11.44 0.98
N ARG A 95 12.43 12.38 0.06
CA ARG A 95 11.43 13.44 -0.14
C ARG A 95 10.88 13.31 -1.55
N MET A 96 9.57 13.33 -1.67
CA MET A 96 8.88 13.17 -2.93
C MET A 96 7.86 14.29 -3.10
N LYS A 97 7.84 14.88 -4.29
CA LYS A 97 6.82 15.81 -4.74
C LYS A 97 6.07 15.18 -5.90
N SER A 98 4.76 15.21 -5.85
CA SER A 98 3.92 14.73 -6.93
C SER A 98 2.94 15.80 -7.38
N ARG A 99 2.59 15.78 -8.66
CA ARG A 99 1.58 16.64 -9.27
C ARG A 99 0.70 15.83 -10.20
N ILE A 100 -0.60 16.05 -10.10
CA ILE A 100 -1.62 15.45 -10.95
C ILE A 100 -2.25 16.57 -11.79
N VAL A 101 -2.27 16.39 -13.11
CA VAL A 101 -2.87 17.33 -14.06
C VAL A 101 -3.89 16.58 -14.90
N GLU A 102 -5.10 17.09 -14.95
CA GLU A 102 -6.14 16.56 -15.83
C GLU A 102 -5.83 16.84 -17.30
N ARG A 103 -6.02 15.83 -18.15
CA ARG A 103 -5.83 15.92 -19.59
C ARG A 103 -7.16 15.76 -20.31
N PRO A 104 -7.26 16.24 -21.58
CA PRO A 104 -8.43 16.00 -22.42
C PRO A 104 -8.72 14.49 -22.52
N GLY A 105 -10.02 14.14 -22.57
CA GLY A 105 -10.43 12.73 -22.69
C GLY A 105 -10.62 12.00 -21.35
N GLY A 106 -10.58 12.71 -20.21
CA GLY A 106 -10.77 12.09 -18.88
C GLY A 106 -9.55 11.32 -18.39
N GLU A 107 -8.39 11.64 -18.93
CA GLU A 107 -7.09 11.12 -18.52
C GLU A 107 -6.42 12.05 -17.51
N SER A 108 -5.46 11.52 -16.77
CA SER A 108 -4.63 12.31 -15.86
C SER A 108 -3.16 12.00 -16.07
N GLU A 109 -2.35 13.05 -16.04
CA GLU A 109 -0.90 12.94 -15.98
C GLU A 109 -0.44 13.10 -14.55
N VAL A 110 0.44 12.22 -14.12
CA VAL A 110 1.08 12.24 -12.80
C VAL A 110 2.57 12.41 -12.99
N SER A 111 3.12 13.50 -12.46
CA SER A 111 4.57 13.73 -12.41
C SER A 111 5.06 13.57 -10.97
N VAL A 112 6.20 12.91 -10.81
CA VAL A 112 6.82 12.62 -9.52
C VAL A 112 8.30 12.98 -9.58
N VAL A 113 8.75 13.78 -8.60
CA VAL A 113 10.16 14.06 -8.36
C VAL A 113 10.51 13.55 -6.98
N SER A 114 11.53 12.70 -6.89
CA SER A 114 11.97 12.09 -5.64
C SER A 114 13.45 12.35 -5.40
N GLU A 115 13.77 12.85 -4.22
CA GLU A 115 15.12 12.96 -3.70
C GLU A 115 15.33 11.85 -2.67
N VAL A 116 16.30 10.97 -2.92
CA VAL A 116 16.56 9.81 -2.05
C VAL A 116 18.01 9.87 -1.57
N ASN A 117 18.19 9.81 -0.26
CA ASN A 117 19.50 9.67 0.37
C ASN A 117 19.64 8.26 0.95
N VAL A 118 20.61 7.49 0.46
CA VAL A 118 20.85 6.11 0.86
C VAL A 118 22.20 5.98 1.54
N THR A 119 22.24 5.22 2.63
CA THR A 119 23.46 4.92 3.40
C THR A 119 23.67 3.41 3.52
N GLY A 120 24.88 3.03 3.98
CA GLY A 120 25.25 1.63 4.19
C GLY A 120 25.46 0.84 2.90
N ILE A 121 25.10 -0.46 2.91
CA ILE A 121 25.41 -1.39 1.83
C ILE A 121 24.78 -0.98 0.49
N MET A 122 23.58 -0.40 0.51
CA MET A 122 22.89 0.02 -0.71
C MET A 122 23.57 1.24 -1.36
N ALA A 123 24.27 2.07 -0.60
CA ALA A 123 25.00 3.21 -1.13
C ALA A 123 26.28 2.80 -1.90
N GLN A 124 26.72 1.54 -1.79
CA GLN A 124 27.88 1.01 -2.51
C GLN A 124 27.56 0.68 -3.97
N PHE A 125 26.27 0.52 -4.30
CA PHE A 125 25.84 0.36 -5.68
C PHE A 125 25.90 1.71 -6.40
N GLY A 126 26.49 1.74 -7.59
CA GLY A 126 26.62 2.96 -8.38
C GLY A 126 25.28 3.58 -8.78
N ARG A 127 25.28 4.84 -9.16
CA ARG A 127 24.08 5.61 -9.55
C ARG A 127 23.27 4.90 -10.65
N GLY A 128 23.95 4.30 -11.66
CA GLY A 128 23.29 3.60 -12.75
C GLY A 128 22.40 2.46 -12.27
N LEU A 129 22.94 1.58 -11.41
CA LEU A 129 22.15 0.46 -10.89
C LEU A 129 20.97 0.91 -10.02
N MET A 130 21.15 1.99 -9.24
CA MET A 130 20.06 2.57 -8.45
C MET A 130 18.98 3.20 -9.34
N GLN A 131 19.39 3.82 -10.47
CA GLN A 131 18.44 4.34 -11.46
C GLN A 131 17.63 3.22 -12.10
N ASP A 132 18.27 2.11 -12.49
CA ASP A 132 17.60 0.96 -13.10
C ASP A 132 16.57 0.34 -12.14
N VAL A 133 16.92 0.21 -10.85
CA VAL A 133 16.00 -0.27 -9.81
C VAL A 133 14.82 0.69 -9.64
N SER A 134 15.07 2.00 -9.61
CA SER A 134 14.01 3.02 -9.52
C SER A 134 13.06 2.92 -10.71
N ASN A 135 13.59 2.86 -11.93
CA ASN A 135 12.81 2.74 -13.15
C ASN A 135 11.95 1.47 -13.12
N GLN A 136 12.52 0.32 -12.79
CA GLN A 136 11.80 -0.95 -12.71
C GLN A 136 10.69 -0.93 -11.64
N MET A 137 10.94 -0.35 -10.48
CA MET A 137 9.92 -0.20 -9.44
C MET A 137 8.79 0.72 -9.90
N PHE A 138 9.14 1.81 -10.58
CA PHE A 138 8.17 2.77 -11.09
C PHE A 138 7.29 2.18 -12.21
N GLU A 139 7.87 1.42 -13.15
CA GLU A 139 7.11 0.71 -14.18
C GLU A 139 6.07 -0.23 -13.59
N ARG A 140 6.48 -1.07 -12.63
CA ARG A 140 5.56 -1.99 -11.94
C ARG A 140 4.46 -1.26 -11.16
N PHE A 141 4.85 -0.18 -10.49
CA PHE A 141 3.89 0.68 -9.80
C PHE A 141 2.86 1.27 -10.77
N THR A 142 3.31 1.84 -11.88
CA THR A 142 2.45 2.44 -12.89
C THR A 142 1.48 1.43 -13.49
N GLU A 143 1.95 0.22 -13.78
CA GLU A 143 1.10 -0.87 -14.28
C GLU A 143 0.02 -1.24 -13.27
N ALA A 144 0.37 -1.41 -12.00
CA ALA A 144 -0.58 -1.71 -10.93
C ALA A 144 -1.62 -0.60 -10.75
N VAL A 145 -1.19 0.67 -10.80
CA VAL A 145 -2.08 1.85 -10.74
C VAL A 145 -3.05 1.88 -11.92
N ARG A 146 -2.58 1.62 -13.15
CA ARG A 146 -3.43 1.54 -14.34
C ARG A 146 -4.45 0.42 -14.22
N VAL A 147 -4.02 -0.77 -13.86
CA VAL A 147 -4.93 -1.92 -13.65
C VAL A 147 -6.04 -1.58 -12.67
N GLU A 148 -5.75 -0.84 -11.60
CA GLU A 148 -6.74 -0.49 -10.59
C GLU A 148 -7.64 0.67 -11.03
N LEU A 149 -7.09 1.71 -11.63
CA LEU A 149 -7.82 2.93 -11.96
C LEU A 149 -8.51 2.90 -13.33
N GLU A 150 -8.03 2.10 -14.28
CA GLU A 150 -8.63 1.98 -15.61
C GLU A 150 -9.72 0.90 -15.67
N LYS A 151 -9.94 0.14 -14.59
CA LYS A 151 -11.12 -0.71 -14.46
C LYS A 151 -12.38 0.15 -14.59
N PRO A 152 -13.39 -0.31 -15.36
CA PRO A 152 -14.69 0.38 -15.38
C PRO A 152 -15.15 0.59 -13.93
N ALA A 153 -15.51 1.82 -13.59
CA ALA A 153 -16.15 2.08 -12.31
C ALA A 153 -17.41 1.22 -12.26
N VAL A 154 -17.40 0.13 -11.48
CA VAL A 154 -18.64 -0.46 -11.01
C VAL A 154 -19.31 0.66 -10.25
N ALA A 155 -20.40 1.21 -10.81
CA ALA A 155 -21.12 2.30 -10.20
C ALA A 155 -21.45 1.88 -8.75
N GLU A 156 -20.71 2.45 -7.81
CA GLU A 156 -21.20 2.51 -6.43
C GLU A 156 -22.46 3.35 -6.51
N THR A 157 -23.59 2.68 -6.62
CA THR A 157 -24.89 3.30 -6.45
C THR A 157 -24.88 3.95 -5.07
N PRO A 158 -25.00 5.30 -4.99
CA PRO A 158 -25.18 5.93 -3.69
C PRO A 158 -26.45 5.31 -3.11
N ALA A 159 -26.33 4.63 -1.98
CA ALA A 159 -27.47 4.23 -1.19
C ALA A 159 -28.19 5.53 -0.81
N ALA A 160 -29.17 5.91 -1.64
CA ALA A 160 -30.10 6.95 -1.35
C ALA A 160 -30.87 6.53 -0.11
N SER A 161 -30.47 7.07 1.02
CA SER A 161 -31.25 7.14 2.24
C SER A 161 -32.49 8.02 1.94
N THR A 162 -33.54 7.39 1.47
CA THR A 162 -34.88 7.99 1.48
C THR A 162 -35.73 7.15 2.41
N ALA A 163 -35.78 7.58 3.67
CA ALA A 163 -36.88 7.26 4.54
C ALA A 163 -38.03 8.23 4.25
N PRO A 164 -39.25 7.77 4.12
CA PRO A 164 -40.39 8.48 4.67
C PRO A 164 -40.99 7.67 5.83
N ALA A 165 -41.03 8.32 6.96
CA ALA A 165 -41.85 7.91 8.09
C ALA A 165 -43.32 7.88 7.71
N THR A 166 -43.99 6.77 7.96
CA THR A 166 -45.45 6.77 8.18
C THR A 166 -45.79 5.69 9.21
N ALA A 167 -46.65 6.11 10.12
CA ALA A 167 -47.02 5.51 11.39
C ALA A 167 -47.75 4.17 11.32
N VAL A 168 -47.50 3.39 12.35
CA VAL A 168 -48.19 2.33 13.13
C VAL A 168 -49.69 2.10 12.85
N PRO A 169 -50.23 0.83 12.93
CA PRO A 169 -50.41 0.19 14.23
C PRO A 169 -50.05 -1.31 14.31
N ALA A 170 -49.67 -1.76 15.50
CA ALA A 170 -49.60 -3.18 15.86
C ALA A 170 -50.99 -3.83 15.98
N PRO A 171 -51.12 -5.17 15.80
CA PRO A 171 -51.10 -6.04 16.97
C PRO A 171 -50.49 -7.46 16.79
N ALA A 172 -50.13 -8.02 17.95
CA ALA A 172 -50.16 -9.44 18.36
C ALA A 172 -49.19 -10.45 17.77
N ALA A 173 -48.28 -10.84 18.63
CA ALA A 173 -47.72 -12.16 18.97
C ALA A 173 -47.96 -13.35 18.01
N ALA A 174 -46.84 -13.86 17.48
CA ALA A 174 -46.63 -15.29 17.27
C ALA A 174 -45.13 -15.59 17.36
N ALA A 175 -44.80 -16.56 18.21
CA ALA A 175 -43.46 -17.04 18.49
C ALA A 175 -42.79 -17.60 17.23
N ALA A 176 -41.57 -17.16 16.92
CA ALA A 176 -40.73 -17.81 15.94
C ALA A 176 -39.59 -18.57 16.66
N PRO A 177 -39.18 -19.74 16.15
CA PRO A 177 -38.21 -20.62 16.79
C PRO A 177 -36.77 -20.05 16.71
N PRO A 178 -35.86 -20.49 17.60
CA PRO A 178 -34.50 -19.98 17.67
C PRO A 178 -33.69 -20.35 16.44
N ILE A 179 -32.99 -19.37 15.86
CA ILE A 179 -32.07 -19.58 14.77
C ILE A 179 -30.78 -20.19 15.36
N GLU A 180 -30.54 -21.45 15.06
CA GLU A 180 -29.25 -22.09 15.34
C GLU A 180 -28.13 -21.42 14.54
N VAL A 181 -27.23 -20.72 15.24
CA VAL A 181 -25.98 -20.24 14.67
C VAL A 181 -25.05 -21.45 14.58
N SER A 182 -25.09 -22.13 13.43
CA SER A 182 -24.13 -23.19 13.12
C SER A 182 -22.73 -22.62 13.03
N SER A 183 -21.95 -22.85 14.08
CA SER A 183 -20.51 -22.56 14.15
C SER A 183 -19.77 -23.40 13.12
N PHE A 184 -19.37 -22.79 12.00
CA PHE A 184 -18.49 -23.40 11.00
C PHE A 184 -17.04 -23.37 11.51
N VAL A 185 -16.73 -24.19 12.52
CA VAL A 185 -15.37 -24.48 12.94
C VAL A 185 -14.78 -25.46 11.94
N VAL A 186 -13.97 -24.97 11.01
CA VAL A 186 -13.16 -25.81 10.13
C VAL A 186 -12.08 -26.47 10.95
N ARG A 187 -12.40 -27.64 11.45
CA ARG A 187 -11.49 -28.57 12.10
C ARG A 187 -10.66 -29.26 11.01
N ARG A 188 -9.51 -28.69 10.62
CA ARG A 188 -8.52 -29.41 9.82
C ARG A 188 -7.44 -30.01 10.75
N PRO A 189 -7.47 -31.30 11.07
CA PRO A 189 -6.50 -31.95 11.94
C PRO A 189 -5.07 -31.94 11.34
N ALA A 190 -4.93 -31.77 10.01
CA ALA A 190 -3.65 -31.73 9.31
C ALA A 190 -2.76 -30.53 9.69
N PHE A 191 -3.35 -29.41 10.17
CA PHE A 191 -2.57 -28.25 10.56
C PHE A 191 -1.77 -28.50 11.84
N TRP A 192 -2.35 -29.20 12.82
CA TRP A 192 -1.69 -29.50 14.08
C TRP A 192 -0.56 -30.54 13.94
N ILE A 193 -0.69 -31.47 12.99
CA ILE A 193 0.36 -32.45 12.72
C ILE A 193 1.60 -31.76 12.13
N LEU A 194 1.42 -30.78 11.24
CA LEU A 194 2.53 -30.01 10.66
C LEU A 194 3.25 -29.17 11.70
N VAL A 195 2.53 -28.56 12.64
CA VAL A 195 3.12 -27.79 13.76
C VAL A 195 3.95 -28.72 14.68
N LEU A 196 3.46 -29.93 14.99
CA LEU A 196 4.18 -30.88 15.84
C LEU A 196 5.43 -31.43 15.14
N VAL A 197 5.40 -31.65 13.84
CA VAL A 197 6.56 -32.09 13.06
C VAL A 197 7.63 -31.00 13.03
N VAL A 198 7.26 -29.74 12.82
CA VAL A 198 8.20 -28.60 12.84
C VAL A 198 8.83 -28.42 14.22
N LEU A 199 8.03 -28.50 15.28
CA LEU A 199 8.55 -28.42 16.66
C LEU A 199 9.46 -29.60 17.01
N GLY A 200 9.16 -30.81 16.54
CA GLY A 200 10.00 -31.99 16.71
C GLY A 200 11.35 -31.87 16.00
N ILE A 201 11.37 -31.29 14.79
CA ILE A 201 12.62 -31.05 14.05
C ILE A 201 13.45 -29.94 14.74
N LEU A 202 12.83 -28.88 15.21
CA LEU A 202 13.52 -27.82 15.97
C LEU A 202 14.09 -28.32 17.30
N TYR A 203 13.36 -29.17 18.01
CA TYR A 203 13.83 -29.82 19.25
C TYR A 203 15.00 -30.75 19.00
N TRP A 204 14.97 -31.54 17.90
CA TRP A 204 16.05 -32.44 17.54
C TRP A 204 17.33 -31.67 17.11
N LEU A 205 17.18 -30.53 16.41
CA LEU A 205 18.29 -29.64 16.04
C LEU A 205 18.91 -28.92 17.25
N TRP A 206 18.14 -28.70 18.32
CA TRP A 206 18.63 -28.01 19.52
C TRP A 206 19.40 -28.95 20.47
N ILE A 207 19.15 -30.27 20.41
CA ILE A 207 19.84 -31.28 21.27
C ILE A 207 21.10 -31.85 20.61
N ARG A 208 21.37 -31.55 19.34
CA ARG A 208 22.55 -32.04 18.61
C ARG A 208 23.59 -30.94 18.41
#